data_8befc94dee497e15551fc248e988c873
#
_entry.id   8befc94dee497e15551fc248e988c873
#
_cell.length_a   1.000
_cell.length_b   1.000
_cell.length_c   1.000
_cell.angle_alpha   90.00
_cell.angle_beta   90.00
_cell.angle_gamma   90.00
#
_symmetry.space_group_name_H-M   'P 1'
#
loop_
_entity.id
_entity.type
_entity.pdbx_description
1 polymer ?
#
loop_
_entity_poly.entity_id
_entity_poly.type
_entity_poly.pdbx_seq_one_letter_code
_entity_poly.pdbx_strand_id
1 'polypeptide(L)'
;MTEPSGRRTFVLVDGENIDATLGGSVLGRRPHPEERPRWERVTAHAEQAWGQPVTGLFFLNASHGTLPTSFVQALLAMDYRPVPLSGGVDEKVVDIGIQRTLAALLEREDADVVLASHDADFAPQLASLLGHDAPERRVGLLGFREFTSTHLADLVDDGLELFDLEYDVRAFNAELPRVRIIPLDDFDPTYFLR
;
A
#
# COMPACT_ATOMS: atom_id res chain seq x y z
N MET A 1 -26.62 18.78 -12.39
CA MET A 1 -25.96 18.03 -11.30
C MET A 1 -25.41 16.76 -11.95
N THR A 2 -24.13 16.75 -12.26
CA THR A 2 -23.43 15.53 -12.63
C THR A 2 -23.41 14.65 -11.39
N GLU A 3 -24.02 13.47 -11.44
CA GLU A 3 -23.78 12.45 -10.44
C GLU A 3 -22.28 12.26 -10.33
N PRO A 4 -21.68 12.19 -9.12
CA PRO A 4 -20.28 11.86 -9.00
C PRO A 4 -20.06 10.55 -9.73
N SER A 5 -19.08 10.51 -10.63
CA SER A 5 -18.68 9.27 -11.31
C SER A 5 -18.62 8.20 -10.24
N GLY A 6 -19.37 7.10 -10.39
CA GLY A 6 -19.49 6.07 -9.35
C GLY A 6 -18.19 5.33 -9.05
N ARG A 7 -17.04 5.80 -9.55
CA ARG A 7 -15.70 5.24 -9.30
C ARG A 7 -15.26 5.45 -7.86
N ARG A 8 -14.57 4.45 -7.35
CA ARG A 8 -14.06 4.40 -5.98
C ARG A 8 -12.65 3.82 -5.94
N THR A 9 -11.81 4.39 -5.10
CA THR A 9 -10.49 3.84 -4.82
C THR A 9 -10.57 2.80 -3.70
N PHE A 10 -9.99 1.63 -3.92
CA PHE A 10 -9.78 0.62 -2.89
C PHE A 10 -8.30 0.62 -2.51
N VAL A 11 -8.03 0.91 -1.24
CA VAL A 11 -6.68 0.84 -0.66
C VAL A 11 -6.57 -0.50 0.08
N LEU A 12 -5.74 -1.40 -0.43
CA LEU A 12 -5.47 -2.71 0.18
C LEU A 12 -4.16 -2.64 0.93
N VAL A 13 -4.17 -2.94 2.23
CA VAL A 13 -2.98 -2.84 3.07
C VAL A 13 -2.51 -4.22 3.52
N ASP A 14 -1.30 -4.58 3.07
CA ASP A 14 -0.50 -5.68 3.58
C ASP A 14 0.39 -5.15 4.73
N GLY A 15 -0.21 -5.02 5.91
CA GLY A 15 0.45 -4.38 7.04
C GLY A 15 1.67 -5.14 7.55
N GLU A 16 1.68 -6.46 7.44
CA GLU A 16 2.82 -7.30 7.86
C GLU A 16 4.02 -7.10 6.95
N ASN A 17 3.81 -6.99 5.63
CA ASN A 17 4.87 -6.73 4.66
C ASN A 17 5.47 -5.33 4.85
N ILE A 18 4.62 -4.31 5.00
CA ILE A 18 5.08 -2.94 5.26
C ILE A 18 5.86 -2.86 6.58
N ASP A 19 5.37 -3.50 7.66
CA ASP A 19 6.03 -3.52 8.97
C ASP A 19 7.38 -4.26 8.92
N ALA A 20 7.44 -5.36 8.17
CA ALA A 20 8.67 -6.14 7.96
C ALA A 20 9.73 -5.33 7.20
N THR A 21 9.35 -4.61 6.15
CA THR A 21 10.27 -3.74 5.40
C THR A 21 10.72 -2.56 6.24
N LEU A 22 9.80 -1.91 6.95
CA LEU A 22 10.12 -0.81 7.87
C LEU A 22 11.12 -1.28 8.95
N GLY A 23 10.84 -2.41 9.59
CA GLY A 23 11.69 -2.94 10.64
C GLY A 23 13.02 -3.48 10.13
N GLY A 24 12.98 -4.37 9.14
CA GLY A 24 14.18 -5.08 8.67
C GLY A 24 15.09 -4.23 7.80
N SER A 25 14.52 -3.41 6.92
CA SER A 25 15.30 -2.71 5.89
C SER A 25 15.54 -1.24 6.22
N VAL A 26 14.61 -0.58 6.92
CA VAL A 26 14.73 0.85 7.24
C VAL A 26 15.31 1.08 8.63
N LEU A 27 14.74 0.46 9.67
CA LEU A 27 15.12 0.69 11.07
C LEU A 27 16.20 -0.27 11.57
N GLY A 28 16.36 -1.44 10.96
CA GLY A 28 17.26 -2.52 11.41
C GLY A 28 16.80 -3.17 12.73
N ARG A 29 15.57 -2.95 13.17
CA ARG A 29 14.95 -3.48 14.38
C ARG A 29 13.43 -3.45 14.27
N ARG A 30 12.74 -4.13 15.18
CA ARG A 30 11.28 -4.05 15.23
C ARG A 30 10.81 -2.60 15.46
N PRO A 31 9.86 -2.10 14.66
CA PRO A 31 9.30 -0.75 14.84
C PRO A 31 8.53 -0.64 16.16
N HIS A 32 8.66 0.49 16.83
CA HIS A 32 7.75 0.86 17.91
C HIS A 32 6.41 1.32 17.34
N PRO A 33 5.31 1.29 18.13
CA PRO A 33 3.98 1.68 17.64
C PRO A 33 3.93 3.10 17.03
N GLU A 34 4.68 4.05 17.61
CA GLU A 34 4.76 5.43 17.16
C GLU A 34 5.56 5.64 15.87
N GLU A 35 6.39 4.65 15.51
CA GLU A 35 7.20 4.66 14.28
C GLU A 35 6.47 4.06 13.08
N ARG A 36 5.29 3.49 13.31
CA ARG A 36 4.49 2.90 12.25
C ARG A 36 3.72 3.95 11.45
N PRO A 37 3.33 3.63 10.20
CA PRO A 37 2.56 4.54 9.37
C PRO A 37 1.25 4.98 10.04
N ARG A 38 0.89 6.23 9.86
CA ARG A 38 -0.41 6.79 10.17
C ARG A 38 -1.36 6.47 9.01
N TRP A 39 -2.09 5.38 9.16
CA TRP A 39 -2.89 4.81 8.08
C TRP A 39 -4.01 5.75 7.61
N GLU A 40 -4.53 6.62 8.49
CA GLU A 40 -5.47 7.67 8.12
C GLU A 40 -4.91 8.64 7.07
N ARG A 41 -3.58 8.82 7.03
CA ARG A 41 -2.93 9.65 6.01
C ARG A 41 -2.84 8.95 4.66
N VAL A 42 -2.82 7.62 4.66
CA VAL A 42 -2.77 6.82 3.44
C VAL A 42 -4.09 6.93 2.67
N THR A 43 -5.22 6.74 3.34
CA THR A 43 -6.54 6.91 2.69
C THR A 43 -6.79 8.35 2.28
N ALA A 44 -6.42 9.32 3.10
CA ALA A 44 -6.53 10.74 2.78
C ALA A 44 -5.68 11.13 1.54
N HIS A 45 -4.45 10.58 1.45
CA HIS A 45 -3.60 10.80 0.28
C HIS A 45 -4.22 10.21 -0.99
N ALA A 46 -4.71 8.96 -0.93
CA ALA A 46 -5.35 8.32 -2.08
C ALA A 46 -6.59 9.09 -2.56
N GLU A 47 -7.41 9.60 -1.63
CA GLU A 47 -8.56 10.44 -1.93
C GLU A 47 -8.14 11.74 -2.61
N GLN A 48 -7.12 12.41 -2.08
CA GLN A 48 -6.60 13.66 -2.65
C GLN A 48 -5.95 13.44 -4.01
N ALA A 49 -5.15 12.38 -4.18
CA ALA A 49 -4.42 12.11 -5.41
C ALA A 49 -5.34 11.77 -6.58
N TRP A 50 -6.43 11.05 -6.32
CA TRP A 50 -7.33 10.57 -7.37
C TRP A 50 -8.71 11.25 -7.38
N GLY A 51 -9.02 12.08 -6.37
CA GLY A 51 -10.23 12.91 -6.34
C GLY A 51 -11.53 12.12 -6.24
N GLN A 52 -11.50 10.95 -5.59
CA GLN A 52 -12.66 10.06 -5.50
C GLN A 52 -12.74 9.37 -4.12
N PRO A 53 -13.93 8.88 -3.71
CA PRO A 53 -14.10 8.24 -2.41
C PRO A 53 -13.19 7.02 -2.24
N VAL A 54 -12.63 6.85 -1.05
CA VAL A 54 -11.72 5.75 -0.71
C VAL A 54 -12.39 4.74 0.20
N THR A 55 -12.07 3.46 -0.01
CA THR A 55 -12.36 2.37 0.92
C THR A 55 -11.04 1.69 1.29
N GLY A 56 -10.62 1.78 2.54
CA GLY A 56 -9.45 1.10 3.06
C GLY A 56 -9.77 -0.30 3.55
N LEU A 57 -9.02 -1.29 3.09
CA LEU A 57 -9.06 -2.68 3.54
C LEU A 57 -7.73 -3.02 4.19
N PHE A 58 -7.75 -3.42 5.45
CA PHE A 58 -6.54 -3.79 6.18
C PHE A 58 -6.56 -5.28 6.46
N PHE A 59 -5.66 -6.02 5.82
CA PHE A 59 -5.60 -7.48 5.93
C PHE A 59 -4.80 -7.90 7.16
N LEU A 60 -5.32 -8.85 7.92
CA LEU A 60 -4.75 -9.33 9.17
C LEU A 60 -4.73 -10.85 9.19
N ASN A 61 -3.60 -11.42 9.61
CA ASN A 61 -3.53 -12.85 9.87
C ASN A 61 -4.12 -13.16 11.26
N ALA A 62 -5.22 -13.90 11.27
CA ALA A 62 -5.93 -14.35 12.47
C ALA A 62 -5.86 -15.88 12.66
N SER A 63 -4.91 -16.57 12.00
CA SER A 63 -4.81 -18.04 12.03
C SER A 63 -4.56 -18.60 13.43
N HIS A 64 -4.00 -17.79 14.33
CA HIS A 64 -3.79 -18.17 15.74
C HIS A 64 -4.98 -17.90 16.65
N GLY A 65 -6.14 -17.49 16.08
CA GLY A 65 -7.37 -17.26 16.82
C GLY A 65 -7.38 -15.99 17.70
N THR A 66 -6.35 -15.17 17.64
CA THR A 66 -6.25 -13.92 18.40
C THR A 66 -6.14 -12.72 17.46
N LEU A 67 -6.92 -11.68 17.78
CA LEU A 67 -6.83 -10.39 17.08
C LEU A 67 -6.22 -9.34 17.99
N PRO A 68 -5.38 -8.43 17.49
CA PRO A 68 -4.91 -7.27 18.23
C PRO A 68 -6.07 -6.26 18.38
N THR A 69 -6.93 -6.48 19.38
CA THR A 69 -8.22 -5.79 19.53
C THR A 69 -8.08 -4.26 19.52
N SER A 70 -7.08 -3.71 20.20
CA SER A 70 -6.84 -2.26 20.21
C SER A 70 -6.48 -1.72 18.83
N PHE A 71 -5.72 -2.48 18.05
CA PHE A 71 -5.38 -2.10 16.68
C PHE A 71 -6.60 -2.20 15.75
N VAL A 72 -7.40 -3.25 15.88
CA VAL A 72 -8.66 -3.39 15.12
C VAL A 72 -9.60 -2.22 15.42
N GLN A 73 -9.75 -1.83 16.69
CA GLN A 73 -10.55 -0.65 17.06
C GLN A 73 -9.99 0.65 16.47
N ALA A 74 -8.67 0.80 16.44
CA ALA A 74 -8.03 1.95 15.80
C ALA A 74 -8.30 1.98 14.29
N LEU A 75 -8.23 0.83 13.60
CA LEU A 75 -8.57 0.73 12.17
C LEU A 75 -10.02 1.15 11.90
N LEU A 76 -10.97 0.67 12.71
CA LEU A 76 -12.38 1.06 12.60
C LEU A 76 -12.58 2.56 12.84
N ALA A 77 -11.85 3.14 13.79
CA ALA A 77 -11.91 4.59 14.06
C ALA A 77 -11.32 5.45 12.91
N MET A 78 -10.46 4.86 12.08
CA MET A 78 -9.90 5.48 10.88
C MET A 78 -10.68 5.13 9.60
N ASP A 79 -11.90 4.59 9.72
CA ASP A 79 -12.75 4.14 8.61
C ASP A 79 -12.15 3.02 7.73
N TYR A 80 -11.16 2.29 8.25
CA TYR A 80 -10.72 1.06 7.60
C TYR A 80 -11.67 -0.09 7.87
N ARG A 81 -11.75 -1.00 6.91
CA ARG A 81 -12.40 -2.32 7.08
C ARG A 81 -11.32 -3.34 7.40
N PRO A 82 -11.21 -3.79 8.66
CA PRO A 82 -10.31 -4.89 9.00
C PRO A 82 -10.79 -6.17 8.30
N VAL A 83 -9.84 -6.89 7.69
CA VAL A 83 -10.08 -8.17 7.01
C VAL A 83 -9.27 -9.24 7.72
N PRO A 84 -9.76 -9.78 8.86
CA PRO A 84 -9.09 -10.84 9.58
C PRO A 84 -9.32 -12.18 8.87
N LEU A 85 -8.23 -12.83 8.48
CA LEU A 85 -8.25 -14.10 7.75
C LEU A 85 -7.59 -15.20 8.58
N SER A 86 -8.12 -16.39 8.53
CA SER A 86 -7.55 -17.58 9.14
C SER A 86 -7.42 -18.71 8.12
N GLY A 87 -6.37 -19.50 8.26
CA GLY A 87 -6.08 -20.63 7.38
C GLY A 87 -5.17 -21.65 8.05
N GLY A 88 -4.57 -22.56 7.26
CA GLY A 88 -3.63 -23.56 7.73
C GLY A 88 -2.35 -22.94 8.34
N VAL A 89 -1.58 -23.78 9.06
CA VAL A 89 -0.40 -23.33 9.84
C VAL A 89 0.65 -22.63 8.97
N ASP A 90 0.82 -23.08 7.72
CA ASP A 90 1.81 -22.55 6.79
C ASP A 90 1.16 -21.76 5.63
N GLU A 91 -0.10 -21.40 5.75
CA GLU A 91 -0.84 -20.72 4.69
C GLU A 91 -0.62 -19.21 4.78
N LYS A 92 -0.23 -18.62 3.66
CA LYS A 92 -0.07 -17.16 3.51
C LYS A 92 -1.44 -16.49 3.34
N VAL A 93 -2.24 -16.48 4.41
CA VAL A 93 -3.64 -16.06 4.35
C VAL A 93 -3.83 -14.60 3.91
N VAL A 94 -2.92 -13.72 4.30
CA VAL A 94 -2.95 -12.30 3.90
C VAL A 94 -2.71 -12.16 2.40
N ASP A 95 -1.65 -12.80 1.89
CA ASP A 95 -1.32 -12.76 0.45
C ASP A 95 -2.47 -13.31 -0.39
N ILE A 96 -3.02 -14.47 -0.01
CA ILE A 96 -4.16 -15.10 -0.70
C ILE A 96 -5.40 -14.19 -0.64
N GLY A 97 -5.65 -13.57 0.51
CA GLY A 97 -6.76 -12.65 0.68
C GLY A 97 -6.66 -11.43 -0.21
N ILE A 98 -5.48 -10.82 -0.30
CA ILE A 98 -5.20 -9.69 -1.19
C ILE A 98 -5.34 -10.12 -2.65
N GLN A 99 -4.74 -11.25 -3.05
CA GLN A 99 -4.84 -11.77 -4.44
C GLN A 99 -6.29 -11.99 -4.87
N ARG A 100 -7.11 -12.61 -3.99
CA ARG A 100 -8.54 -12.81 -4.26
C ARG A 100 -9.30 -11.49 -4.35
N THR A 101 -8.94 -10.51 -3.53
CA THR A 101 -9.57 -9.17 -3.57
C THR A 101 -9.19 -8.43 -4.85
N LEU A 102 -7.92 -8.49 -5.28
CA LEU A 102 -7.48 -7.91 -6.55
C LEU A 102 -8.20 -8.56 -7.74
N ALA A 103 -8.37 -9.89 -7.73
CA ALA A 103 -9.14 -10.60 -8.75
C ALA A 103 -10.61 -10.18 -8.78
N ALA A 104 -11.25 -9.99 -7.62
CA ALA A 104 -12.61 -9.50 -7.54
C ALA A 104 -12.75 -8.04 -8.02
N LEU A 105 -11.74 -7.20 -7.77
CA LEU A 105 -11.70 -5.82 -8.26
C LEU A 105 -11.44 -5.73 -9.76
N LEU A 106 -10.81 -6.74 -10.37
CA LEU A 106 -10.64 -6.84 -11.82
C LEU A 106 -11.98 -6.84 -12.55
N GLU A 107 -13.00 -7.49 -11.97
CA GLU A 107 -14.35 -7.61 -12.53
C GLU A 107 -15.20 -6.33 -12.34
N ARG A 108 -14.67 -5.31 -11.66
CA ARG A 108 -15.39 -4.06 -11.39
C ARG A 108 -14.85 -2.92 -12.26
N GLU A 109 -15.69 -2.39 -13.13
CA GLU A 109 -15.33 -1.25 -13.98
C GLU A 109 -15.17 0.07 -13.21
N ASP A 110 -15.84 0.19 -12.05
CA ASP A 110 -15.88 1.38 -11.20
C ASP A 110 -14.79 1.43 -10.10
N ALA A 111 -13.83 0.51 -10.14
CA ALA A 111 -12.82 0.35 -9.10
C ALA A 111 -11.42 0.74 -9.57
N ASP A 112 -10.79 1.65 -8.83
CA ASP A 112 -9.36 1.92 -8.87
C ASP A 112 -8.69 1.32 -7.62
N VAL A 113 -7.42 0.98 -7.70
CA VAL A 113 -6.75 0.18 -6.67
C VAL A 113 -5.42 0.79 -6.27
N VAL A 114 -5.19 0.91 -4.97
CA VAL A 114 -3.86 1.16 -4.39
C VAL A 114 -3.49 -0.03 -3.51
N LEU A 115 -2.39 -0.71 -3.81
CA LEU A 115 -1.85 -1.78 -2.99
C LEU A 115 -0.67 -1.25 -2.16
N ALA A 116 -0.74 -1.38 -0.84
CA ALA A 116 0.36 -1.09 0.07
C ALA A 116 1.09 -2.39 0.41
N SER A 117 2.13 -2.70 -0.34
CA SER A 117 3.02 -3.86 -0.15
C SER A 117 4.27 -3.73 -1.03
N HIS A 118 5.35 -4.45 -0.67
CA HIS A 118 6.55 -4.61 -1.48
C HIS A 118 6.66 -6.01 -2.11
N ASP A 119 5.67 -6.88 -1.86
CA ASP A 119 5.75 -8.27 -2.30
C ASP A 119 5.58 -8.38 -3.82
N ALA A 120 6.62 -8.89 -4.47
CA ALA A 120 6.66 -9.11 -5.91
C ALA A 120 5.61 -10.15 -6.39
N ASP A 121 5.11 -11.00 -5.49
CA ASP A 121 4.12 -12.02 -5.81
C ASP A 121 2.77 -11.41 -6.27
N PHE A 122 2.55 -10.11 -6.03
CA PHE A 122 1.38 -9.38 -6.53
C PHE A 122 1.53 -8.82 -7.94
N ALA A 123 2.72 -8.86 -8.54
CA ALA A 123 2.96 -8.29 -9.88
C ALA A 123 2.00 -8.84 -10.95
N PRO A 124 1.68 -10.16 -11.02
CA PRO A 124 0.73 -10.68 -12.00
C PRO A 124 -0.69 -10.09 -11.88
N GLN A 125 -1.19 -9.91 -10.66
CA GLN A 125 -2.52 -9.35 -10.42
C GLN A 125 -2.56 -7.85 -10.78
N LEU A 126 -1.51 -7.09 -10.43
CA LEU A 126 -1.42 -5.68 -10.79
C LEU A 126 -1.29 -5.50 -12.31
N ALA A 127 -0.51 -6.34 -12.99
CA ALA A 127 -0.41 -6.36 -14.44
C ALA A 127 -1.78 -6.64 -15.09
N SER A 128 -2.55 -7.58 -14.55
CA SER A 128 -3.90 -7.87 -15.04
C SER A 128 -4.85 -6.67 -14.88
N LEU A 129 -4.76 -5.95 -13.78
CA LEU A 129 -5.57 -4.75 -13.53
C LEU A 129 -5.22 -3.61 -14.50
N LEU A 130 -3.94 -3.46 -14.86
CA LEU A 130 -3.46 -2.46 -15.82
C LEU A 130 -3.82 -2.82 -17.26
N GLY A 131 -3.76 -4.11 -17.62
CA GLY A 131 -4.02 -4.61 -18.97
C GLY A 131 -5.46 -4.95 -19.30
N HIS A 132 -6.37 -4.86 -18.33
CA HIS A 132 -7.80 -5.17 -18.54
C HIS A 132 -8.49 -4.07 -19.37
N ASP A 133 -9.60 -4.42 -20.04
CA ASP A 133 -10.40 -3.54 -20.93
C ASP A 133 -11.05 -2.33 -20.20
N ALA A 134 -10.50 -1.88 -19.08
CA ALA A 134 -10.87 -0.69 -18.36
C ALA A 134 -9.76 0.39 -18.51
N PRO A 135 -9.69 1.11 -19.63
CA PRO A 135 -8.60 2.05 -19.94
C PRO A 135 -8.52 3.24 -18.97
N GLU A 136 -9.58 3.47 -18.20
CA GLU A 136 -9.62 4.54 -17.19
C GLU A 136 -9.23 4.07 -15.79
N ARG A 137 -8.96 2.77 -15.60
CA ARG A 137 -8.58 2.24 -14.29
C ARG A 137 -7.20 2.73 -13.89
N ARG A 138 -7.12 3.24 -12.68
CA ARG A 138 -5.86 3.62 -12.04
C ARG A 138 -5.42 2.52 -11.07
N VAL A 139 -4.15 2.20 -11.13
CA VAL A 139 -3.52 1.22 -10.24
C VAL A 139 -2.30 1.85 -9.62
N GLY A 140 -2.23 1.86 -8.29
CA GLY A 140 -1.14 2.42 -7.52
C GLY A 140 -0.48 1.36 -6.65
N LEU A 141 0.81 1.51 -6.44
CA LEU A 141 1.61 0.77 -5.48
C LEU A 141 2.15 1.75 -4.44
N LEU A 142 1.96 1.43 -3.17
CA LEU A 142 2.38 2.25 -2.04
C LEU A 142 3.38 1.48 -1.18
N GLY A 143 4.53 2.09 -0.94
CA GLY A 143 5.57 1.50 -0.12
C GLY A 143 6.76 2.42 0.06
N PHE A 144 7.94 1.86 0.24
CA PHE A 144 9.21 2.57 0.18
C PHE A 144 9.83 2.31 -1.18
N ARG A 145 10.02 3.35 -1.98
CA ARG A 145 10.39 3.22 -3.41
C ARG A 145 11.66 2.41 -3.63
N GLU A 146 12.67 2.57 -2.78
CA GLU A 146 13.95 1.87 -2.88
C GLU A 146 13.85 0.35 -2.64
N PHE A 147 12.74 -0.13 -2.09
CA PHE A 147 12.49 -1.56 -1.86
C PHE A 147 11.47 -2.15 -2.83
N THR A 148 11.04 -1.38 -3.82
CA THR A 148 10.20 -1.89 -4.91
C THR A 148 11.00 -2.86 -5.76
N SER A 149 10.50 -4.09 -5.93
CA SER A 149 11.15 -5.09 -6.78
C SER A 149 11.14 -4.66 -8.25
N THR A 150 12.09 -5.18 -9.04
CA THR A 150 12.13 -4.91 -10.49
C THR A 150 10.84 -5.32 -11.19
N HIS A 151 10.24 -6.46 -10.81
CA HIS A 151 8.98 -6.94 -11.38
C HIS A 151 7.81 -5.95 -11.18
N LEU A 152 7.78 -5.26 -10.04
CA LEU A 152 6.78 -4.23 -9.77
C LEU A 152 7.15 -2.90 -10.43
N ALA A 153 8.43 -2.56 -10.46
CA ALA A 153 8.92 -1.34 -11.10
C ALA A 153 8.69 -1.34 -12.61
N ASP A 154 8.83 -2.49 -13.27
CA ASP A 154 8.61 -2.64 -14.71
C ASP A 154 7.15 -2.32 -15.11
N LEU A 155 6.17 -2.49 -14.19
CA LEU A 155 4.77 -2.15 -14.43
C LEU A 155 4.51 -0.63 -14.50
N VAL A 156 5.45 0.21 -14.14
CA VAL A 156 5.34 1.67 -14.29
C VAL A 156 5.19 2.06 -15.77
N ASP A 157 5.88 1.35 -16.66
CA ASP A 157 5.76 1.56 -18.11
C ASP A 157 4.36 1.18 -18.63
N ASP A 158 3.65 0.30 -17.92
CA ASP A 158 2.26 -0.10 -18.19
C ASP A 158 1.24 0.81 -17.49
N GLY A 159 1.67 1.80 -16.72
CA GLY A 159 0.81 2.80 -16.06
C GLY A 159 0.64 2.63 -14.56
N LEU A 160 1.43 1.76 -13.89
CA LEU A 160 1.44 1.68 -12.42
C LEU A 160 1.95 2.99 -11.81
N GLU A 161 1.18 3.59 -10.91
CA GLU A 161 1.59 4.77 -10.16
C GLU A 161 2.32 4.35 -8.87
N LEU A 162 3.52 4.87 -8.63
CA LEU A 162 4.28 4.59 -7.40
C LEU A 162 4.11 5.73 -6.39
N PHE A 163 3.70 5.40 -5.17
CA PHE A 163 3.60 6.31 -4.04
C PHE A 163 4.55 5.90 -2.93
N ASP A 164 5.28 6.85 -2.39
CA ASP A 164 6.16 6.62 -1.24
C ASP A 164 5.45 7.00 0.07
N LEU A 165 5.49 6.07 1.04
CA LEU A 165 4.85 6.24 2.35
C LEU A 165 5.35 7.47 3.11
N GLU A 166 6.63 7.82 2.98
CA GLU A 166 7.21 8.96 3.70
C GLU A 166 7.16 10.23 2.85
N TYR A 167 7.62 10.19 1.61
CA TYR A 167 7.83 11.40 0.79
C TYR A 167 6.53 11.91 0.17
N ASP A 168 5.66 11.03 -0.31
CA ASP A 168 4.39 11.42 -0.94
C ASP A 168 3.26 11.51 0.07
N VAL A 169 3.08 10.46 0.88
CA VAL A 169 1.98 10.33 1.85
C VAL A 169 2.25 11.08 3.15
N ARG A 170 3.53 11.22 3.53
CA ARG A 170 3.95 11.72 4.84
C ARG A 170 3.33 10.94 6.00
N ALA A 171 3.32 9.61 5.84
CA ALA A 171 2.64 8.71 6.78
C ALA A 171 3.30 8.64 8.16
N PHE A 172 4.49 9.20 8.35
CA PHE A 172 5.25 9.09 9.60
C PHE A 172 5.28 10.42 10.37
N ASN A 173 5.35 10.33 11.69
CA ASN A 173 5.46 11.51 12.55
C ASN A 173 6.90 12.04 12.70
N ALA A 174 7.87 11.20 12.38
CA ALA A 174 9.29 11.54 12.41
C ALA A 174 9.94 11.09 11.10
N GLU A 175 11.02 11.74 10.71
CA GLU A 175 11.84 11.37 9.57
C GLU A 175 12.48 10.01 9.82
N LEU A 176 12.43 9.13 8.80
CA LEU A 176 13.00 7.79 8.89
C LEU A 176 14.49 7.82 8.51
N PRO A 177 15.32 6.92 9.07
CA PRO A 177 16.74 6.83 8.74
C PRO A 177 16.96 6.11 7.40
N ARG A 178 16.44 6.69 6.33
CA ARG A 178 16.51 6.12 4.97
C ARG A 178 17.70 6.66 4.22
N VAL A 179 18.38 5.76 3.51
CA VAL A 179 19.43 6.12 2.54
C VAL A 179 18.80 6.10 1.15
N ARG A 180 18.65 7.27 0.57
CA ARG A 180 18.05 7.44 -0.75
C ARG A 180 19.13 7.40 -1.83
N ILE A 181 18.88 6.62 -2.89
CA ILE A 181 19.67 6.71 -4.13
C ILE A 181 19.27 7.99 -4.86
N ILE A 182 20.22 8.87 -5.08
CA ILE A 182 20.01 10.15 -5.76
C ILE A 182 20.54 10.01 -7.20
N PRO A 183 19.70 10.21 -8.23
CA PRO A 183 20.18 10.33 -9.59
C PRO A 183 21.25 11.42 -9.69
N LEU A 184 22.29 11.19 -10.47
CA LEU A 184 23.41 12.15 -10.57
C LEU A 184 22.95 13.54 -11.04
N ASP A 185 21.94 13.57 -11.91
CA ASP A 185 21.38 14.82 -12.44
C ASP A 185 20.61 15.62 -11.37
N ASP A 186 20.12 14.95 -10.30
CA ASP A 186 19.42 15.57 -9.17
C ASP A 186 20.35 15.82 -7.97
N PHE A 187 21.64 15.48 -8.09
CA PHE A 187 22.58 15.56 -6.98
C PHE A 187 23.00 17.01 -6.69
N ASP A 188 22.58 17.51 -5.51
CA ASP A 188 23.06 18.77 -4.96
C ASP A 188 24.03 18.49 -3.79
N PRO A 189 25.35 18.72 -3.99
CA PRO A 189 26.33 18.49 -2.93
C PRO A 189 26.14 19.40 -1.72
N THR A 190 25.54 20.58 -1.88
CA THR A 190 25.35 21.53 -0.77
C THR A 190 24.39 20.99 0.29
N TYR A 191 23.46 20.09 -0.08
CA TYR A 191 22.57 19.41 0.86
C TYR A 191 23.34 18.57 1.89
N PHE A 192 24.46 17.96 1.49
CA PHE A 192 25.28 17.06 2.33
C PHE A 192 26.37 17.80 3.13
N LEU A 193 26.54 19.10 2.88
CA LEU A 193 27.58 19.92 3.51
C LEU A 193 27.03 20.83 4.63
N ARG A 194 25.79 20.62 5.04
CA ARG A 194 25.13 21.39 6.11
C ARG A 194 25.49 20.87 7.48
#